data_106612182d5c4ee811534aaaddfdb257
#
_entry.id   106612182d5c4ee811534aaaddfdb257
#
_cell.length_a   1.000
_cell.length_b   1.000
_cell.length_c   1.000
_cell.angle_alpha   90.00
_cell.angle_beta   90.00
_cell.angle_gamma   90.00
#
_symmetry.space_group_name_H-M   'P 1'
#
loop_
_entity.id
_entity.type
_entity.pdbx_description
1 polymer ?
#
loop_
_entity_poly.entity_id
_entity_poly.type
_entity_poly.pdbx_seq_one_letter_code
_entity_poly.pdbx_strand_id
1 'polypeptide(L)'
;PEAICIPPKVDRDGNIDKLKVRMVVQGFSLFPNSEYYDKYSSVMAPTSMRLLSYIAAQTGESMSSADVGNAYVEADLDESEVIFVEIHPDAEIEGYPRDKWVFRLRKSLYGLPQSGRNYQMLFNKIMHKMGFRRNLADDCLWVFYHETEGRIICGNYVDDLVCLTASLKLRDWWRKGLKDAFKKVTFSDTADYLLGVKIEQGTDKNG
;
A
#
# COMPACT_ATOMS: atom_id res chain seq x y z
N PRO A 1 -2.01 16.90 16.18
CA PRO A 1 -1.21 16.30 15.13
C PRO A 1 0.25 16.64 15.35
N GLU A 2 1.13 15.64 15.30
CA GLU A 2 2.56 15.89 15.25
C GLU A 2 3.03 15.71 13.79
N ALA A 3 3.73 16.70 13.26
CA ALA A 3 4.48 16.51 12.04
C ALA A 3 5.74 15.70 12.40
N ILE A 4 5.78 14.44 12.01
CA ILE A 4 7.00 13.64 12.16
C ILE A 4 7.84 13.84 10.91
N CYS A 5 8.98 14.53 11.08
CA CYS A 5 10.02 14.55 10.08
C CYS A 5 10.69 13.16 10.06
N ILE A 6 10.56 12.43 8.97
CA ILE A 6 11.28 11.18 8.75
C ILE A 6 12.67 11.53 8.23
N PRO A 7 13.74 10.85 8.69
CA PRO A 7 15.08 11.06 8.17
C PRO A 7 15.08 11.04 6.63
N PRO A 8 15.91 11.86 5.98
CA PRO A 8 16.00 11.87 4.53
C PRO A 8 16.31 10.47 4.01
N LYS A 9 15.62 10.05 2.95
CA LYS A 9 16.07 8.88 2.20
C LYS A 9 17.39 9.23 1.54
N VAL A 10 18.38 8.37 1.72
CA VAL A 10 19.66 8.45 1.02
C VAL A 10 19.68 7.47 -0.15
N ASP A 11 20.29 7.85 -1.24
CA ASP A 11 20.54 6.98 -2.38
C ASP A 11 21.66 5.97 -2.08
N ARG A 12 22.04 5.17 -3.08
CA ARG A 12 23.11 4.16 -2.94
C ARG A 12 24.50 4.77 -2.69
N ASP A 13 24.67 6.04 -3.04
CA ASP A 13 25.92 6.80 -2.92
C ASP A 13 25.97 7.63 -1.62
N GLY A 14 24.89 7.55 -0.79
CA GLY A 14 24.79 8.26 0.48
C GLY A 14 24.31 9.71 0.36
N ASN A 15 23.88 10.15 -0.82
CA ASN A 15 23.32 11.49 -1.02
C ASN A 15 21.83 11.52 -0.64
N ILE A 16 21.33 12.67 -0.25
CA ILE A 16 19.92 12.86 0.06
C ILE A 16 19.09 12.75 -1.25
N ASP A 17 18.40 11.63 -1.39
CA ASP A 17 17.45 11.39 -2.51
C ASP A 17 16.15 12.16 -2.30
N LYS A 18 15.59 12.14 -1.08
CA LYS A 18 14.29 12.72 -0.80
C LYS A 18 14.07 13.09 0.65
N LEU A 19 13.54 14.28 0.88
CA LEU A 19 12.96 14.67 2.16
C LEU A 19 11.50 14.21 2.21
N LYS A 20 11.13 13.49 3.28
CA LYS A 20 9.77 12.98 3.47
C LYS A 20 9.21 13.47 4.80
N VAL A 21 8.13 14.24 4.76
CA VAL A 21 7.38 14.66 5.93
C VAL A 21 6.03 13.93 5.94
N ARG A 22 5.63 13.40 7.08
CA ARG A 22 4.30 12.83 7.28
C ARG A 22 3.60 13.55 8.42
N MET A 23 2.35 13.94 8.19
CA MET A 23 1.44 14.27 9.30
C MET A 23 0.93 12.98 9.91
N VAL A 24 1.05 12.87 11.23
CA VAL A 24 0.63 11.70 11.99
C VAL A 24 -0.31 12.13 13.10
N VAL A 25 -1.41 11.42 13.26
CA VAL A 25 -2.36 11.65 14.35
C VAL A 25 -1.95 10.84 15.57
N GLN A 26 -2.14 11.36 16.75
CA GLN A 26 -1.95 10.64 18.00
C GLN A 26 -3.13 9.67 18.26
N GLY A 27 -3.23 8.63 17.44
CA GLY A 27 -4.34 7.66 17.50
C GLY A 27 -4.41 6.84 18.80
N PHE A 28 -3.34 6.86 19.60
CA PHE A 28 -3.36 6.23 20.93
C PHE A 28 -4.29 6.95 21.93
N SER A 29 -4.70 8.19 21.65
CA SER A 29 -5.68 8.93 22.46
C SER A 29 -7.14 8.59 22.11
N LEU A 30 -7.37 7.83 21.04
CA LEU A 30 -8.71 7.41 20.62
C LEU A 30 -9.22 6.24 21.48
N PHE A 31 -10.50 6.27 21.81
CA PHE A 31 -11.14 5.22 22.62
C PHE A 31 -11.70 4.09 21.76
N PRO A 32 -11.32 2.82 22.03
CA PRO A 32 -11.93 1.66 21.35
C PRO A 32 -13.44 1.60 21.58
N ASN A 33 -14.17 1.09 20.59
CA ASN A 33 -15.63 0.90 20.58
C ASN A 33 -16.47 2.17 20.65
N SER A 34 -15.85 3.36 20.60
CA SER A 34 -16.55 4.65 20.47
C SER A 34 -16.03 5.46 19.29
N GLU A 35 -14.70 5.47 19.07
CA GLU A 35 -14.05 6.24 18.01
C GLU A 35 -13.47 5.36 16.91
N TYR A 36 -13.28 4.06 17.17
CA TYR A 36 -13.01 3.01 16.18
C TYR A 36 -13.44 1.64 16.71
N TYR A 37 -13.82 0.72 15.81
CA TYR A 37 -14.33 -0.61 16.19
C TYR A 37 -13.33 -1.73 15.90
N ASP A 38 -12.59 -1.65 14.81
CA ASP A 38 -11.64 -2.66 14.39
C ASP A 38 -10.42 -2.01 13.76
N LYS A 39 -9.24 -2.54 14.06
CA LYS A 39 -7.95 -2.06 13.57
C LYS A 39 -7.14 -3.13 12.83
N TYR A 40 -7.64 -4.37 12.77
CA TYR A 40 -6.91 -5.45 12.16
C TYR A 40 -6.75 -5.24 10.65
N SER A 41 -5.52 -5.36 10.17
CA SER A 41 -5.19 -5.48 8.75
C SER A 41 -4.20 -6.60 8.55
N SER A 42 -4.43 -7.43 7.52
CA SER A 42 -3.50 -8.48 7.15
C SER A 42 -2.28 -7.88 6.45
N VAL A 43 -1.16 -8.53 6.60
CA VAL A 43 0.06 -8.29 5.83
C VAL A 43 0.50 -9.60 5.21
N MET A 44 1.08 -9.55 4.02
CA MET A 44 1.55 -10.74 3.32
C MET A 44 2.58 -11.50 4.16
N ALA A 45 2.36 -12.80 4.30
CA ALA A 45 3.26 -13.66 5.06
C ALA A 45 4.63 -13.79 4.34
N PRO A 46 5.75 -13.84 5.09
CA PRO A 46 7.07 -14.09 4.48
C PRO A 46 7.15 -15.39 3.68
N THR A 47 6.37 -16.40 4.07
CA THR A 47 6.24 -17.67 3.33
C THR A 47 5.60 -17.49 1.98
N SER A 48 4.60 -16.62 1.87
CA SER A 48 3.94 -16.28 0.60
C SER A 48 4.89 -15.57 -0.35
N MET A 49 5.72 -14.66 0.17
CA MET A 49 6.76 -14.00 -0.60
C MET A 49 7.77 -15.03 -1.16
N ARG A 50 8.25 -15.97 -0.33
CA ARG A 50 9.17 -17.03 -0.76
C ARG A 50 8.53 -17.92 -1.82
N LEU A 51 7.22 -18.23 -1.67
CA LEU A 51 6.47 -19.00 -2.66
C LEU A 51 6.40 -18.28 -4.00
N LEU A 52 6.12 -16.98 -4.02
CA LEU A 52 6.12 -16.19 -5.26
C LEU A 52 7.49 -16.19 -5.93
N SER A 53 8.57 -16.02 -5.16
CA SER A 53 9.94 -16.08 -5.68
C SER A 53 10.28 -17.46 -6.22
N TYR A 54 9.84 -18.53 -5.54
CA TYR A 54 10.04 -19.90 -6.02
C TYR A 54 9.28 -20.16 -7.34
N ILE A 55 8.03 -19.72 -7.43
CA ILE A 55 7.24 -19.84 -8.66
C ILE A 55 7.93 -19.09 -9.80
N ALA A 56 8.38 -17.84 -9.56
CA ALA A 56 9.10 -17.05 -10.54
C ALA A 56 10.33 -17.78 -11.09
N ALA A 57 11.14 -18.34 -10.18
CA ALA A 57 12.34 -19.09 -10.54
C ALA A 57 12.03 -20.38 -11.35
N GLN A 58 10.94 -21.08 -11.01
CA GLN A 58 10.56 -22.33 -11.70
C GLN A 58 9.90 -22.09 -13.07
N THR A 59 9.18 -21.00 -13.23
CA THR A 59 8.40 -20.74 -14.43
C THR A 59 9.05 -19.74 -15.39
N GLY A 60 10.12 -19.05 -14.94
CA GLY A 60 10.73 -17.95 -15.70
C GLY A 60 9.83 -16.70 -15.78
N GLU A 61 8.75 -16.65 -15.00
CA GLU A 61 7.87 -15.47 -14.95
C GLU A 61 8.57 -14.30 -14.23
N SER A 62 8.44 -13.10 -14.76
CA SER A 62 9.03 -11.93 -14.14
C SER A 62 8.18 -11.40 -12.98
N MET A 63 8.86 -10.97 -11.93
CA MET A 63 8.26 -10.25 -10.82
C MET A 63 8.44 -8.75 -11.02
N SER A 64 7.36 -8.01 -11.07
CA SER A 64 7.33 -6.55 -11.09
C SER A 64 6.73 -6.01 -9.81
N SER A 65 6.99 -4.75 -9.48
CA SER A 65 6.46 -4.13 -8.27
C SER A 65 5.69 -2.83 -8.54
N ALA A 66 4.89 -2.45 -7.54
CA ALA A 66 4.24 -1.16 -7.49
C ALA A 66 4.21 -0.65 -6.05
N ASP A 67 4.19 0.68 -5.89
CA ASP A 67 4.06 1.38 -4.62
C ASP A 67 2.89 2.36 -4.69
N VAL A 68 1.94 2.22 -3.77
CA VAL A 68 0.79 3.12 -3.67
C VAL A 68 1.14 4.29 -2.76
N GLY A 69 1.38 5.44 -3.38
CA GLY A 69 1.76 6.64 -2.65
C GLY A 69 0.67 7.12 -1.70
N ASN A 70 1.02 7.29 -0.42
CA ASN A 70 0.10 7.74 0.64
C ASN A 70 -1.13 6.83 0.82
N ALA A 71 -0.93 5.52 0.82
CA ALA A 71 -1.97 4.50 0.82
C ALA A 71 -3.12 4.77 1.81
N TYR A 72 -2.84 5.13 3.05
CA TYR A 72 -3.88 5.35 4.06
C TYR A 72 -4.83 6.49 3.71
N VAL A 73 -4.34 7.59 3.12
CA VAL A 73 -5.19 8.72 2.73
C VAL A 73 -5.98 8.49 1.44
N GLU A 74 -5.82 7.34 0.80
CA GLU A 74 -6.73 6.91 -0.26
C GLU A 74 -8.07 6.42 0.30
N ALA A 75 -8.06 5.78 1.49
CA ALA A 75 -9.24 5.21 2.11
C ALA A 75 -10.09 6.26 2.85
N ASP A 76 -11.38 6.28 2.57
CA ASP A 76 -12.34 7.10 3.31
C ASP A 76 -12.54 6.54 4.72
N LEU A 77 -12.84 7.41 5.68
CA LEU A 77 -13.38 7.03 6.98
C LEU A 77 -14.86 6.64 6.81
N ASP A 78 -15.34 5.72 7.64
CA ASP A 78 -16.76 5.44 7.73
C ASP A 78 -17.51 6.70 8.19
N GLU A 79 -18.74 6.91 7.70
CA GLU A 79 -19.54 8.09 8.05
C GLU A 79 -19.85 8.17 9.57
N SER A 80 -19.87 7.03 10.25
CA SER A 80 -20.03 6.91 11.69
C SER A 80 -18.77 7.31 12.48
N GLU A 81 -17.60 7.26 11.83
CA GLU A 81 -16.32 7.64 12.44
C GLU A 81 -16.10 9.15 12.34
N VAL A 82 -16.49 9.88 13.36
CA VAL A 82 -16.32 11.34 13.41
C VAL A 82 -15.06 11.67 14.20
N ILE A 83 -13.97 11.96 13.49
CA ILE A 83 -12.66 12.25 14.09
C ILE A 83 -12.26 13.69 13.79
N PHE A 84 -11.96 14.43 14.86
CA PHE A 84 -11.42 15.78 14.77
C PHE A 84 -9.94 15.78 15.15
N VAL A 85 -9.15 16.58 14.45
CA VAL A 85 -7.72 16.80 14.72
C VAL A 85 -7.45 18.28 14.88
N GLU A 86 -6.62 18.62 15.86
CA GLU A 86 -6.12 19.98 16.03
C GLU A 86 -5.29 20.40 14.81
N ILE A 87 -5.35 21.69 14.50
CA ILE A 87 -4.57 22.27 13.41
C ILE A 87 -3.12 22.42 13.87
N HIS A 88 -2.19 21.78 13.14
CA HIS A 88 -0.76 21.98 13.40
C HIS A 88 -0.37 23.44 13.07
N PRO A 89 0.55 24.09 13.83
CA PRO A 89 0.96 25.46 13.56
C PRO A 89 1.36 25.74 12.10
N ASP A 90 2.11 24.80 11.50
CA ASP A 90 2.58 24.92 10.12
C ASP A 90 1.50 24.60 9.06
N ALA A 91 0.30 24.18 9.49
CA ALA A 91 -0.84 23.87 8.63
C ALA A 91 -2.03 24.83 8.87
N GLU A 92 -1.81 25.95 9.54
CA GLU A 92 -2.84 26.96 9.81
C GLU A 92 -3.31 27.59 8.49
N ILE A 93 -4.62 27.73 8.37
CA ILE A 93 -5.25 28.32 7.17
C ILE A 93 -5.73 29.71 7.54
N GLU A 94 -5.44 30.69 6.70
CA GLU A 94 -5.90 32.07 6.87
C GLU A 94 -7.43 32.13 7.06
N GLY A 95 -7.89 32.83 8.10
CA GLY A 95 -9.30 32.92 8.47
C GLY A 95 -9.82 31.79 9.38
N TYR A 96 -8.99 30.77 9.66
CA TYR A 96 -9.36 29.63 10.53
C TYR A 96 -8.30 29.40 11.63
N PRO A 97 -8.23 30.30 12.62
CA PRO A 97 -7.21 30.23 13.65
C PRO A 97 -7.39 28.95 14.50
N ARG A 98 -6.27 28.27 14.77
CA ARG A 98 -6.21 26.95 15.41
C ARG A 98 -6.75 26.88 16.84
N ASP A 99 -6.87 28.01 17.51
CA ASP A 99 -7.47 28.11 18.86
C ASP A 99 -9.00 28.04 18.85
N LYS A 100 -9.62 28.19 17.65
CA LYS A 100 -11.08 28.18 17.45
C LYS A 100 -11.56 27.12 16.47
N TRP A 101 -10.67 26.51 15.71
CA TRP A 101 -11.01 25.58 14.66
C TRP A 101 -10.22 24.29 14.77
N VAL A 102 -10.84 23.19 14.30
CA VAL A 102 -10.25 21.85 14.17
C VAL A 102 -10.55 21.29 12.78
N PHE A 103 -9.73 20.38 12.30
CA PHE A 103 -10.03 19.64 11.08
C PHE A 103 -10.91 18.44 11.40
N ARG A 104 -11.97 18.25 10.65
CA ARG A 104 -12.69 16.98 10.59
C ARG A 104 -12.05 16.09 9.52
N LEU A 105 -11.57 14.93 9.90
CA LEU A 105 -11.03 13.97 8.95
C LEU A 105 -12.17 13.36 8.10
N ARG A 106 -11.92 13.26 6.81
CA ARG A 106 -12.77 12.57 5.86
C ARG A 106 -12.15 11.27 5.38
N LYS A 107 -10.84 11.16 5.49
CA LYS A 107 -10.03 10.03 5.06
C LYS A 107 -9.15 9.55 6.20
N SER A 108 -8.76 8.28 6.09
CA SER A 108 -7.78 7.71 7.00
C SER A 108 -6.46 8.48 6.94
N LEU A 109 -5.77 8.57 8.07
CA LEU A 109 -4.50 9.27 8.18
C LEU A 109 -3.52 8.41 8.97
N TYR A 110 -2.23 8.62 8.73
CA TYR A 110 -1.19 7.95 9.50
C TYR A 110 -1.36 8.19 11.00
N GLY A 111 -1.19 7.15 11.79
CA GLY A 111 -1.36 7.17 13.24
C GLY A 111 -2.75 6.79 13.75
N LEU A 112 -3.80 6.81 12.92
CA LEU A 112 -5.09 6.26 13.33
C LEU A 112 -5.03 4.74 13.43
N PRO A 113 -5.59 4.11 14.48
CA PRO A 113 -5.58 2.66 14.65
C PRO A 113 -6.19 1.89 13.47
N GLN A 114 -7.28 2.41 12.91
CA GLN A 114 -8.05 1.77 11.84
C GLN A 114 -7.54 2.06 10.42
N SER A 115 -6.56 2.93 10.22
CA SER A 115 -6.12 3.32 8.87
C SER A 115 -5.65 2.14 8.01
N GLY A 116 -4.92 1.20 8.62
CA GLY A 116 -4.48 -0.02 7.91
C GLY A 116 -5.67 -0.85 7.42
N ARG A 117 -6.66 -1.07 8.30
CA ARG A 117 -7.87 -1.80 7.96
C ARG A 117 -8.69 -1.11 6.85
N ASN A 118 -8.90 0.19 6.96
CA ASN A 118 -9.67 0.94 5.97
C ASN A 118 -9.00 0.88 4.59
N TYR A 119 -7.68 1.05 4.54
CA TYR A 119 -6.93 0.89 3.30
C TYR A 119 -7.04 -0.54 2.74
N GLN A 120 -6.90 -1.57 3.58
CA GLN A 120 -7.03 -2.96 3.14
C GLN A 120 -8.43 -3.25 2.57
N MET A 121 -9.48 -2.73 3.19
CA MET A 121 -10.85 -2.87 2.67
C MET A 121 -11.01 -2.19 1.30
N LEU A 122 -10.46 -0.98 1.13
CA LEU A 122 -10.43 -0.30 -0.16
C LEU A 122 -9.68 -1.12 -1.20
N PHE A 123 -8.47 -1.60 -0.87
CA PHE A 123 -7.65 -2.41 -1.76
C PHE A 123 -8.37 -3.71 -2.17
N ASN A 124 -8.96 -4.42 -1.21
CA ASN A 124 -9.75 -5.61 -1.46
C ASN A 124 -10.90 -5.34 -2.45
N LYS A 125 -11.63 -4.24 -2.26
CA LYS A 125 -12.73 -3.83 -3.16
C LYS A 125 -12.21 -3.56 -4.58
N ILE A 126 -11.05 -2.93 -4.73
CA ILE A 126 -10.43 -2.66 -6.02
C ILE A 126 -10.02 -3.97 -6.70
N MET A 127 -9.33 -4.87 -6.00
CA MET A 127 -8.89 -6.15 -6.55
C MET A 127 -10.08 -7.03 -6.98
N HIS A 128 -11.13 -7.08 -6.17
CA HIS A 128 -12.38 -7.78 -6.57
C HIS A 128 -13.04 -7.15 -7.80
N LYS A 129 -13.11 -5.81 -7.87
CA LYS A 129 -13.65 -5.10 -9.05
C LYS A 129 -12.84 -5.40 -10.32
N MET A 130 -11.53 -5.61 -10.19
CA MET A 130 -10.67 -6.04 -11.28
C MET A 130 -10.80 -7.54 -11.61
N GLY A 131 -11.61 -8.31 -10.86
CA GLY A 131 -11.83 -9.73 -11.10
C GLY A 131 -10.84 -10.67 -10.41
N PHE A 132 -9.95 -10.15 -9.58
CA PHE A 132 -9.06 -10.99 -8.79
C PHE A 132 -9.81 -11.78 -7.73
N ARG A 133 -9.33 -12.99 -7.47
CA ARG A 133 -9.78 -13.83 -6.36
C ARG A 133 -8.71 -13.84 -5.28
N ARG A 134 -9.15 -13.63 -4.05
CA ARG A 134 -8.27 -13.67 -2.88
C ARG A 134 -7.90 -15.12 -2.56
N ASN A 135 -6.67 -15.36 -2.17
CA ASN A 135 -6.19 -16.67 -1.73
C ASN A 135 -6.76 -16.99 -0.34
N LEU A 136 -7.05 -18.27 -0.07
CA LEU A 136 -7.61 -18.73 1.19
C LEU A 136 -6.56 -18.89 2.30
N ALA A 137 -5.30 -19.09 1.95
CA ALA A 137 -4.22 -19.29 2.92
C ALA A 137 -3.52 -17.99 3.33
N ASP A 138 -3.56 -16.95 2.47
CA ASP A 138 -3.00 -15.65 2.74
C ASP A 138 -3.90 -14.58 2.09
N ASP A 139 -4.53 -13.78 2.92
CA ASP A 139 -5.46 -12.73 2.52
C ASP A 139 -4.83 -11.61 1.68
N CYS A 140 -3.49 -11.56 1.64
CA CYS A 140 -2.73 -10.59 0.87
C CYS A 140 -2.25 -11.14 -0.48
N LEU A 141 -2.64 -12.36 -0.84
CA LEU A 141 -2.40 -12.94 -2.15
C LEU A 141 -3.66 -12.94 -3.00
N TRP A 142 -3.50 -12.55 -4.25
CA TRP A 142 -4.58 -12.40 -5.22
C TRP A 142 -4.20 -13.07 -6.53
N VAL A 143 -5.16 -13.77 -7.14
CA VAL A 143 -4.96 -14.44 -8.41
C VAL A 143 -6.06 -14.08 -9.39
N PHE A 144 -5.67 -13.81 -10.63
CA PHE A 144 -6.57 -13.64 -11.76
C PHE A 144 -6.13 -14.56 -12.89
N TYR A 145 -7.08 -15.19 -13.56
CA TYR A 145 -6.86 -16.04 -14.73
C TYR A 145 -7.54 -15.44 -15.94
N HIS A 146 -6.77 -15.30 -17.02
CA HIS A 146 -7.26 -14.87 -18.32
C HIS A 146 -7.25 -16.07 -19.27
N GLU A 147 -8.28 -16.21 -20.12
CA GLU A 147 -8.45 -17.38 -20.98
C GLU A 147 -7.27 -17.65 -21.93
N THR A 148 -6.65 -16.60 -22.47
CA THR A 148 -5.57 -16.71 -23.44
C THR A 148 -4.21 -16.21 -22.94
N GLU A 149 -4.17 -15.29 -21.99
CA GLU A 149 -2.93 -14.66 -21.50
C GLU A 149 -2.35 -15.35 -20.26
N GLY A 150 -3.02 -16.40 -19.74
CA GLY A 150 -2.59 -17.14 -18.58
C GLY A 150 -3.01 -16.49 -17.27
N ARG A 151 -2.10 -16.42 -16.30
CA ARG A 151 -2.42 -15.92 -14.94
C ARG A 151 -1.58 -14.72 -14.56
N ILE A 152 -2.09 -14.01 -13.56
CA ILE A 152 -1.34 -13.01 -12.80
C ILE A 152 -1.57 -13.28 -11.31
N ILE A 153 -0.50 -13.30 -10.53
CA ILE A 153 -0.52 -13.45 -9.08
C ILE A 153 0.01 -12.15 -8.50
N CYS A 154 -0.76 -11.53 -7.60
CA CYS A 154 -0.35 -10.30 -6.92
C CYS A 154 -0.26 -10.56 -5.42
N GLY A 155 0.75 -9.97 -4.79
CA GLY A 155 0.88 -9.90 -3.34
C GLY A 155 0.89 -8.44 -2.89
N ASN A 156 0.30 -8.15 -1.74
CA ASN A 156 0.35 -6.81 -1.16
C ASN A 156 0.88 -6.84 0.28
N TYR A 157 1.77 -5.90 0.57
CA TYR A 157 2.20 -5.59 1.91
C TYR A 157 1.96 -4.10 2.16
N VAL A 158 0.76 -3.78 2.64
CA VAL A 158 0.25 -2.41 2.75
C VAL A 158 0.31 -1.70 1.39
N ASP A 159 1.22 -0.75 1.22
CA ASP A 159 1.45 0.06 0.03
C ASP A 159 2.39 -0.59 -1.00
N ASP A 160 3.22 -1.54 -0.57
CA ASP A 160 4.12 -2.30 -1.44
C ASP A 160 3.37 -3.47 -2.11
N LEU A 161 3.38 -3.50 -3.42
CA LEU A 161 2.73 -4.53 -4.23
C LEU A 161 3.76 -5.27 -5.09
N VAL A 162 3.55 -6.57 -5.24
CA VAL A 162 4.29 -7.41 -6.18
C VAL A 162 3.33 -8.07 -7.14
N CYS A 163 3.77 -8.25 -8.38
CA CYS A 163 3.01 -8.90 -9.43
C CYS A 163 3.90 -9.90 -10.15
N LEU A 164 3.42 -11.14 -10.28
CA LEU A 164 4.05 -12.24 -10.98
C LEU A 164 3.19 -12.66 -12.17
N THR A 165 3.72 -12.59 -13.39
CA THR A 165 3.06 -13.02 -14.62
C THR A 165 4.06 -13.14 -15.76
N ALA A 166 3.82 -14.08 -16.69
CA ALA A 166 4.54 -14.17 -17.95
C ALA A 166 4.00 -13.20 -19.02
N SER A 167 2.75 -12.73 -18.88
CA SER A 167 2.11 -11.86 -19.87
C SER A 167 2.34 -10.39 -19.58
N LEU A 168 3.03 -9.70 -20.48
CA LEU A 168 3.18 -8.26 -20.44
C LEU A 168 1.82 -7.54 -20.54
N LYS A 169 0.87 -8.09 -21.30
CA LYS A 169 -0.49 -7.53 -21.42
C LYS A 169 -1.23 -7.57 -20.09
N LEU A 170 -1.15 -8.69 -19.35
CA LEU A 170 -1.75 -8.79 -18.01
C LEU A 170 -1.08 -7.84 -17.02
N ARG A 171 0.24 -7.70 -17.08
CA ARG A 171 0.96 -6.74 -16.26
C ARG A 171 0.50 -5.30 -16.52
N ASP A 172 0.39 -4.92 -17.77
CA ASP A 172 -0.01 -3.57 -18.17
C ASP A 172 -1.50 -3.30 -17.84
N TRP A 173 -2.37 -4.31 -17.99
CA TRP A 173 -3.74 -4.26 -17.55
C TRP A 173 -3.86 -4.04 -16.03
N TRP A 174 -3.09 -4.79 -15.23
CA TRP A 174 -3.03 -4.62 -13.78
C TRP A 174 -2.54 -3.21 -13.39
N ARG A 175 -1.46 -2.74 -14.02
CA ARG A 175 -0.92 -1.38 -13.81
C ARG A 175 -1.96 -0.30 -14.13
N LYS A 176 -2.67 -0.46 -15.22
CA LYS A 176 -3.76 0.44 -15.60
C LYS A 176 -4.87 0.43 -14.54
N GLY A 177 -5.31 -0.72 -14.10
CA GLY A 177 -6.34 -0.84 -13.05
C GLY A 177 -5.94 -0.15 -11.74
N LEU A 178 -4.68 -0.26 -11.33
CA LEU A 178 -4.18 0.45 -10.15
C LEU A 178 -4.10 1.98 -10.38
N LYS A 179 -3.66 2.43 -11.55
CA LYS A 179 -3.64 3.88 -11.89
C LYS A 179 -5.04 4.49 -11.92
N ASP A 180 -6.02 3.74 -12.39
CA ASP A 180 -7.42 4.19 -12.45
C ASP A 180 -8.06 4.23 -11.04
N ALA A 181 -7.55 3.45 -10.09
CA ALA A 181 -8.08 3.31 -8.75
C ALA A 181 -7.44 4.24 -7.70
N PHE A 182 -6.15 4.52 -7.81
CA PHE A 182 -5.39 5.29 -6.84
C PHE A 182 -4.82 6.57 -7.46
N LYS A 183 -4.73 7.62 -6.67
CA LYS A 183 -4.21 8.93 -7.15
C LYS A 183 -2.74 8.89 -7.54
N LYS A 184 -1.95 8.07 -6.85
CA LYS A 184 -0.51 7.98 -7.07
C LYS A 184 -0.05 6.54 -6.93
N VAL A 185 0.46 5.97 -8.02
CA VAL A 185 1.13 4.66 -8.02
C VAL A 185 2.40 4.76 -8.83
N THR A 186 3.49 4.26 -8.29
CA THR A 186 4.76 4.10 -9.00
C THR A 186 4.97 2.63 -9.33
N PHE A 187 5.63 2.35 -10.46
CA PHE A 187 5.84 0.98 -10.94
C PHE A 187 7.30 0.73 -11.25
N SER A 188 7.76 -0.49 -10.98
CA SER A 188 9.01 -1.01 -11.48
C SER A 188 8.77 -2.28 -12.31
N ASP A 189 9.57 -2.49 -13.33
CA ASP A 189 9.53 -3.73 -14.13
C ASP A 189 10.14 -4.91 -13.38
N THR A 190 10.96 -4.62 -12.37
CA THR A 190 11.55 -5.60 -11.46
C THR A 190 11.11 -5.34 -10.03
N ALA A 191 10.91 -6.41 -9.26
CA ALA A 191 10.73 -6.33 -7.83
C ALA A 191 12.11 -6.47 -7.17
N ASP A 192 12.81 -5.35 -6.96
CA ASP A 192 14.18 -5.37 -6.42
C ASP A 192 14.20 -5.49 -4.89
N TYR A 193 13.13 -5.07 -4.23
CA TYR A 193 13.00 -5.08 -2.77
C TYR A 193 11.56 -5.33 -2.36
N LEU A 194 11.33 -6.26 -1.44
CA LEU A 194 10.03 -6.49 -0.81
C LEU A 194 10.23 -7.06 0.59
N LEU A 195 9.48 -6.57 1.58
CA LEU A 195 9.56 -7.01 2.98
C LEU A 195 10.97 -6.96 3.57
N GLY A 196 11.80 -6.00 3.17
CA GLY A 196 13.19 -5.90 3.61
C GLY A 196 14.13 -6.92 2.97
N VAL A 197 13.65 -7.73 2.04
CA VAL A 197 14.43 -8.71 1.28
C VAL A 197 14.80 -8.14 -0.07
N LYS A 198 16.09 -8.19 -0.41
CA LYS A 198 16.56 -7.88 -1.76
C LYS A 198 16.23 -9.05 -2.68
N ILE A 199 15.67 -8.76 -3.83
CA ILE A 199 15.33 -9.73 -4.87
C ILE A 199 16.22 -9.45 -6.07
N GLU A 200 16.88 -10.47 -6.56
CA GLU A 200 17.64 -10.43 -7.81
C GLU A 200 17.03 -11.46 -8.75
N GLN A 201 16.60 -11.01 -9.91
CA GLN A 201 16.03 -11.87 -10.96
C GLN A 201 17.08 -12.02 -12.07
N GLY A 202 17.39 -13.25 -12.41
CA GLY A 202 18.36 -13.56 -13.46
C GLY A 202 18.40 -15.07 -13.72
N THR A 203 19.08 -15.46 -14.77
CA THR A 203 19.42 -16.85 -15.05
C THR A 203 20.76 -17.18 -14.40
N ASP A 204 20.85 -18.35 -13.79
CA ASP A 204 22.14 -18.83 -13.30
C ASP A 204 23.05 -19.26 -14.48
N LYS A 205 24.31 -19.60 -14.19
CA LYS A 205 25.31 -19.97 -15.20
C LYS A 205 24.98 -21.29 -15.96
N ASN A 206 23.95 -22.00 -15.54
CA ASN A 206 23.54 -23.29 -16.11
C ASN A 206 22.22 -23.19 -16.89
N GLY A 207 21.61 -22.00 -17.04
CA GLY A 207 20.39 -21.71 -17.80
C GLY A 207 19.12 -21.70 -16.96
#